data_28f843ba1a73a289d172551afb0b96f9
#
_entry.id   28f843ba1a73a289d172551afb0b96f9
#
_cell.length_a   1.000
_cell.length_b   1.000
_cell.length_c   1.000
_cell.angle_alpha   90.00
_cell.angle_beta   90.00
_cell.angle_gamma   90.00
#
_symmetry.space_group_name_H-M   'P 1'
#
loop_
_entity.id
_entity.type
_entity.pdbx_description
1 polymer ?
#
loop_
_entity_poly.entity_id
_entity_poly.type
_entity_poly.pdbx_seq_one_letter_code
_entity_poly.pdbx_strand_id
1 'polypeptide(L)'
;GEGDPFNPKTVCNRIGRCMGVVELKDAPVHEFLLSQQELDTLPAPRWLKTPDGHMYVVGKVGNPAPEDPLFILFDGEVWFNHGMEHTLNRAYRAGRIPSFHVFFLHSGGRERRWQELNGEHPIADYIVDEALPHLAKFHNIRTPAENIIINGQSLGGLSSLLAVISRPEAFGAAIAQSASLWQPQVFDRLEQLRSADELHRLRHLHLEVEVGEQEWVLVPPHQRLVQELKGVDMHLNYTVFNGGHDYACWRGAIVPALERILTAK
;
A
#
# COMPACT_ATOMS: atom_id res chain seq x y z
N GLY A 1 -20.91 7.99 -12.30
CA GLY A 1 -21.14 8.21 -13.72
C GLY A 1 -20.92 6.91 -14.47
N GLU A 2 -21.63 6.69 -15.53
CA GLU A 2 -21.31 5.63 -16.48
C GLU A 2 -20.00 6.02 -17.19
N GLY A 3 -19.13 5.04 -17.46
CA GLY A 3 -17.90 5.29 -18.21
C GLY A 3 -18.23 5.79 -19.63
N ASP A 4 -17.31 6.57 -20.22
CA ASP A 4 -17.45 7.01 -21.60
C ASP A 4 -17.36 5.79 -22.54
N PRO A 5 -18.44 5.45 -23.28
CA PRO A 5 -18.45 4.29 -24.16
C PRO A 5 -17.44 4.38 -25.32
N PHE A 6 -16.95 5.56 -25.62
CA PHE A 6 -15.95 5.80 -26.67
C PHE A 6 -14.51 5.77 -26.13
N ASN A 7 -14.31 5.70 -24.80
CA ASN A 7 -12.99 5.59 -24.19
C ASN A 7 -12.75 4.21 -23.61
N PRO A 8 -12.00 3.33 -24.29
CA PRO A 8 -11.71 1.98 -23.81
C PRO A 8 -10.74 1.93 -22.63
N LYS A 9 -10.02 3.04 -22.34
CA LYS A 9 -9.11 3.11 -21.20
C LYS A 9 -9.89 3.49 -19.95
N THR A 10 -10.02 2.57 -19.01
CA THR A 10 -10.72 2.82 -17.75
C THR A 10 -9.88 2.40 -16.56
N VAL A 11 -10.14 3.03 -15.43
CA VAL A 11 -9.63 2.61 -14.11
C VAL A 11 -10.81 2.50 -13.15
N CYS A 12 -10.93 1.36 -12.51
CA CYS A 12 -12.02 1.09 -11.59
C CYS A 12 -11.57 1.29 -10.15
N ASN A 13 -12.42 1.88 -9.34
CA ASN A 13 -12.22 2.00 -7.92
C ASN A 13 -12.79 0.78 -7.15
N ARG A 14 -12.59 0.75 -5.84
CA ARG A 14 -13.00 -0.37 -4.97
C ARG A 14 -14.51 -0.66 -4.92
N ILE A 15 -15.34 0.27 -5.34
CA ILE A 15 -16.82 0.07 -5.41
C ILE A 15 -17.29 -0.30 -6.82
N GLY A 16 -16.34 -0.69 -7.69
CA GLY A 16 -16.65 -1.11 -9.07
C GLY A 16 -17.03 0.03 -10.01
N ARG A 17 -16.87 1.29 -9.61
CA ARG A 17 -17.05 2.42 -10.53
C ARG A 17 -15.78 2.61 -11.34
N CYS A 18 -15.94 2.53 -12.66
CA CYS A 18 -14.85 2.72 -13.61
C CYS A 18 -14.96 4.11 -14.23
N MET A 19 -13.84 4.80 -14.32
CA MET A 19 -13.73 6.13 -14.93
C MET A 19 -12.86 6.04 -16.17
N GLY A 20 -13.21 6.79 -17.22
CA GLY A 20 -12.37 6.94 -18.40
C GLY A 20 -11.06 7.65 -18.06
N VAL A 21 -9.95 7.15 -18.59
CA VAL A 21 -8.63 7.75 -18.42
C VAL A 21 -8.15 8.32 -19.73
N VAL A 22 -7.76 9.60 -19.72
CA VAL A 22 -7.10 10.26 -20.84
C VAL A 22 -5.67 10.56 -20.45
N GLU A 23 -4.72 9.89 -21.12
CA GLU A 23 -3.30 10.17 -20.95
C GLU A 23 -2.92 11.36 -21.82
N LEU A 24 -2.43 12.41 -21.21
CA LEU A 24 -1.89 13.56 -21.93
C LEU A 24 -0.49 13.25 -22.44
N LYS A 25 -0.01 14.08 -23.40
CA LYS A 25 1.28 13.89 -24.07
C LYS A 25 2.47 13.72 -23.11
N ASP A 26 2.44 14.46 -22.00
CA ASP A 26 3.51 14.48 -21.00
C ASP A 26 3.17 13.64 -19.74
N ALA A 27 2.17 12.74 -19.81
CA ALA A 27 1.83 11.86 -18.72
C ALA A 27 2.99 10.88 -18.45
N PRO A 28 3.28 10.56 -17.18
CA PRO A 28 4.30 9.57 -16.85
C PRO A 28 4.01 8.20 -17.49
N VAL A 29 5.02 7.60 -18.10
CA VAL A 29 4.89 6.25 -18.65
C VAL A 29 5.05 5.23 -17.52
N HIS A 30 4.03 4.42 -17.32
CA HIS A 30 4.05 3.31 -16.36
C HIS A 30 4.26 1.99 -17.12
N GLU A 31 5.52 1.70 -17.46
CA GLU A 31 5.91 0.61 -18.38
C GLU A 31 5.46 -0.80 -17.97
N PHE A 32 5.21 -1.03 -16.67
CA PHE A 32 4.86 -2.36 -16.15
C PHE A 32 3.36 -2.58 -16.00
N LEU A 33 2.53 -1.54 -16.09
CA LEU A 33 1.08 -1.70 -15.97
C LEU A 33 0.52 -2.54 -17.13
N LEU A 34 -0.53 -3.29 -16.82
CA LEU A 34 -1.27 -4.05 -17.82
C LEU A 34 -2.22 -3.11 -18.59
N SER A 35 -2.36 -3.39 -19.88
CA SER A 35 -3.44 -2.80 -20.69
C SER A 35 -4.79 -3.38 -20.27
N GLN A 36 -5.89 -2.69 -20.61
CA GLN A 36 -7.25 -3.21 -20.33
C GLN A 36 -7.47 -4.58 -20.96
N GLN A 37 -7.01 -4.79 -22.20
CA GLN A 37 -7.13 -6.07 -22.89
C GLN A 37 -6.43 -7.21 -22.13
N GLU A 38 -5.29 -6.95 -21.51
CA GLU A 38 -4.60 -7.95 -20.68
C GLU A 38 -5.33 -8.19 -19.36
N LEU A 39 -5.84 -7.14 -18.73
CA LEU A 39 -6.64 -7.25 -17.50
C LEU A 39 -7.89 -8.13 -17.72
N ASP A 40 -8.56 -7.98 -18.86
CA ASP A 40 -9.77 -8.73 -19.21
C ASP A 40 -9.49 -10.24 -19.38
N THR A 41 -8.23 -10.65 -19.56
CA THR A 41 -7.82 -12.06 -19.66
C THR A 41 -7.42 -12.69 -18.35
N LEU A 42 -7.30 -11.89 -17.27
CA LEU A 42 -6.87 -12.42 -15.97
C LEU A 42 -7.94 -13.32 -15.35
N PRO A 43 -7.53 -14.44 -14.72
CA PRO A 43 -8.46 -15.28 -14.01
C PRO A 43 -9.01 -14.58 -12.76
N ALA A 44 -10.25 -14.89 -12.42
CA ALA A 44 -10.83 -14.44 -11.15
C ALA A 44 -10.02 -14.96 -9.95
N PRO A 45 -9.80 -14.13 -8.90
CA PRO A 45 -9.06 -14.55 -7.72
C PRO A 45 -9.78 -15.64 -6.94
N ARG A 46 -8.99 -16.59 -6.41
CA ARG A 46 -9.49 -17.54 -5.41
C ARG A 46 -9.22 -16.98 -4.02
N TRP A 47 -10.19 -16.29 -3.46
CA TRP A 47 -10.10 -15.77 -2.11
C TRP A 47 -10.09 -16.90 -1.07
N LEU A 48 -9.06 -16.91 -0.25
CA LEU A 48 -8.96 -17.72 0.96
C LEU A 48 -9.56 -16.95 2.14
N LYS A 49 -9.79 -17.64 3.26
CA LYS A 49 -10.28 -17.02 4.50
C LYS A 49 -9.42 -17.43 5.69
N THR A 50 -9.15 -16.47 6.56
CA THR A 50 -8.63 -16.73 7.91
C THR A 50 -9.77 -17.21 8.82
N PRO A 51 -9.46 -17.80 10.00
CA PRO A 51 -10.49 -18.28 10.92
C PRO A 51 -11.48 -17.21 11.39
N ASP A 52 -11.04 -15.96 11.51
CA ASP A 52 -11.84 -14.79 11.89
C ASP A 52 -12.61 -14.16 10.70
N GLY A 53 -12.43 -14.73 9.50
CA GLY A 53 -13.22 -14.40 8.31
C GLY A 53 -12.64 -13.33 7.40
N HIS A 54 -11.39 -12.86 7.60
CA HIS A 54 -10.72 -12.01 6.61
C HIS A 54 -10.45 -12.80 5.34
N MET A 55 -10.76 -12.19 4.21
CA MET A 55 -10.46 -12.76 2.90
C MET A 55 -9.10 -12.26 2.41
N TYR A 56 -8.34 -13.14 1.77
CA TYR A 56 -7.03 -12.80 1.25
C TYR A 56 -6.61 -13.66 0.05
N VAL A 57 -5.60 -13.19 -0.68
CA VAL A 57 -4.85 -13.96 -1.67
C VAL A 57 -3.36 -13.80 -1.36
N VAL A 58 -2.61 -14.88 -1.48
CA VAL A 58 -1.14 -14.84 -1.46
C VAL A 58 -0.64 -14.94 -2.89
N GLY A 59 0.02 -13.88 -3.36
CA GLY A 59 0.73 -13.82 -4.63
C GLY A 59 2.24 -13.98 -4.46
N LYS A 60 2.93 -14.13 -5.57
CA LYS A 60 4.40 -14.27 -5.63
C LYS A 60 4.96 -13.43 -6.76
N VAL A 61 6.04 -12.72 -6.45
CA VAL A 61 6.86 -12.03 -7.43
C VAL A 61 8.17 -12.82 -7.57
N GLY A 62 8.42 -13.32 -8.77
CA GLY A 62 9.53 -14.25 -8.97
C GLY A 62 9.34 -15.58 -8.25
N ASN A 63 10.38 -16.05 -7.57
CA ASN A 63 10.37 -17.30 -6.82
C ASN A 63 10.92 -17.05 -5.40
N PRO A 64 10.12 -16.46 -4.51
CA PRO A 64 10.58 -16.05 -3.19
C PRO A 64 10.85 -17.26 -2.28
N ALA A 65 11.94 -17.17 -1.51
CA ALA A 65 12.21 -18.02 -0.36
C ALA A 65 11.29 -17.66 0.82
N PRO A 66 11.10 -18.52 1.81
CA PRO A 66 10.21 -18.25 2.95
C PRO A 66 10.51 -16.97 3.72
N GLU A 67 11.76 -16.53 3.75
CA GLU A 67 12.25 -15.35 4.48
C GLU A 67 12.38 -14.11 3.60
N ASP A 68 12.08 -14.22 2.29
CA ASP A 68 12.10 -13.06 1.38
C ASP A 68 11.04 -12.02 1.80
N PRO A 69 11.15 -10.77 1.33
CA PRO A 69 10.25 -9.69 1.73
C PRO A 69 8.77 -10.05 1.55
N LEU A 70 7.93 -9.48 2.39
CA LEU A 70 6.48 -9.57 2.31
C LEU A 70 5.87 -8.19 2.05
N PHE A 71 5.13 -8.06 0.96
CA PHE A 71 4.40 -6.86 0.61
C PHE A 71 2.92 -7.04 0.90
N ILE A 72 2.38 -6.27 1.87
CA ILE A 72 0.99 -6.30 2.31
C ILE A 72 0.23 -5.17 1.63
N LEU A 73 -0.84 -5.50 0.92
CA LEU A 73 -1.70 -4.57 0.20
C LEU A 73 -3.10 -4.53 0.83
N PHE A 74 -3.48 -3.40 1.40
CA PHE A 74 -4.88 -3.12 1.74
C PHE A 74 -5.70 -2.94 0.46
N ASP A 75 -7.02 -3.11 0.57
CA ASP A 75 -7.93 -3.12 -0.58
C ASP A 75 -7.48 -4.13 -1.67
N GLY A 76 -7.05 -5.31 -1.24
CA GLY A 76 -6.40 -6.33 -2.06
C GLY A 76 -7.22 -6.75 -3.29
N GLU A 77 -8.55 -6.70 -3.22
CA GLU A 77 -9.44 -6.96 -4.34
C GLU A 77 -9.29 -5.96 -5.47
N VAL A 78 -9.03 -4.70 -5.14
CA VAL A 78 -8.80 -3.66 -6.16
C VAL A 78 -7.47 -3.88 -6.85
N TRP A 79 -6.42 -4.10 -6.06
CA TRP A 79 -5.08 -4.34 -6.59
C TRP A 79 -4.99 -5.61 -7.43
N PHE A 80 -5.70 -6.66 -7.02
CA PHE A 80 -5.80 -7.88 -7.82
C PHE A 80 -6.48 -7.60 -9.16
N ASN A 81 -7.60 -6.87 -9.16
CA ASN A 81 -8.32 -6.50 -10.38
C ASN A 81 -7.52 -5.54 -11.28
N HIS A 82 -6.60 -4.76 -10.72
CA HIS A 82 -5.66 -3.94 -11.48
C HIS A 82 -4.44 -4.73 -11.97
N GLY A 83 -4.40 -6.05 -11.78
CA GLY A 83 -3.31 -6.91 -12.22
C GLY A 83 -1.98 -6.61 -11.54
N MET A 84 -2.02 -6.17 -10.26
CA MET A 84 -0.81 -5.71 -9.56
C MET A 84 0.24 -6.83 -9.45
N GLU A 85 -0.14 -8.08 -9.20
CA GLU A 85 0.82 -9.19 -9.16
C GLU A 85 1.55 -9.34 -10.51
N HIS A 86 0.85 -9.19 -11.63
CA HIS A 86 1.45 -9.24 -12.96
C HIS A 86 2.35 -8.04 -13.24
N THR A 87 1.94 -6.84 -12.81
CA THR A 87 2.74 -5.61 -12.87
C THR A 87 4.07 -5.79 -12.13
N LEU A 88 4.01 -6.30 -10.90
CA LEU A 88 5.20 -6.57 -10.09
C LEU A 88 6.10 -7.65 -10.71
N ASN A 89 5.51 -8.72 -11.27
CA ASN A 89 6.28 -9.74 -11.99
C ASN A 89 6.94 -9.23 -13.28
N ARG A 90 6.36 -8.23 -13.96
CA ARG A 90 7.03 -7.55 -15.07
C ARG A 90 8.26 -6.78 -14.59
N ALA A 91 8.13 -6.01 -13.51
CA ALA A 91 9.24 -5.27 -12.93
C ALA A 91 10.35 -6.21 -12.42
N TYR A 92 9.99 -7.35 -11.82
CA TYR A 92 10.93 -8.39 -11.42
C TYR A 92 11.70 -8.94 -12.63
N ARG A 93 11.00 -9.34 -13.70
CA ARG A 93 11.66 -9.84 -14.94
C ARG A 93 12.54 -8.80 -15.62
N ALA A 94 12.25 -7.53 -15.44
CA ALA A 94 13.08 -6.41 -15.90
C ALA A 94 14.28 -6.12 -14.96
N GLY A 95 14.43 -6.87 -13.85
CA GLY A 95 15.52 -6.68 -12.90
C GLY A 95 15.40 -5.44 -12.02
N ARG A 96 14.20 -4.84 -11.94
CA ARG A 96 13.96 -3.61 -11.17
C ARG A 96 13.72 -3.87 -9.68
N ILE A 97 13.09 -4.99 -9.34
CA ILE A 97 12.80 -5.41 -7.97
C ILE A 97 13.19 -6.87 -7.77
N PRO A 98 13.56 -7.30 -6.55
CA PRO A 98 13.85 -8.70 -6.26
C PRO A 98 12.57 -9.55 -6.19
N SER A 99 12.73 -10.84 -5.84
CA SER A 99 11.60 -11.72 -5.50
C SER A 99 11.03 -11.37 -4.12
N PHE A 100 9.70 -11.51 -3.95
CA PHE A 100 9.02 -11.33 -2.68
C PHE A 100 7.61 -11.93 -2.68
N HIS A 101 7.05 -12.10 -1.48
CA HIS A 101 5.65 -12.50 -1.28
C HIS A 101 4.71 -11.30 -1.33
N VAL A 102 3.49 -11.49 -1.82
CA VAL A 102 2.45 -10.47 -1.81
C VAL A 102 1.23 -10.97 -1.03
N PHE A 103 0.76 -10.20 -0.07
CA PHE A 103 -0.45 -10.48 0.69
C PHE A 103 -1.52 -9.45 0.33
N PHE A 104 -2.46 -9.87 -0.51
CA PHE A 104 -3.63 -9.06 -0.89
C PHE A 104 -4.71 -9.25 0.18
N LEU A 105 -4.84 -8.30 1.09
CA LEU A 105 -5.86 -8.30 2.14
C LEU A 105 -7.12 -7.61 1.62
N HIS A 106 -8.19 -8.39 1.48
CA HIS A 106 -9.48 -7.90 0.98
C HIS A 106 -10.14 -6.97 2.00
N SER A 107 -10.71 -5.87 1.54
CA SER A 107 -11.35 -4.85 2.39
C SER A 107 -12.58 -5.35 3.18
N GLY A 108 -13.16 -6.47 2.82
CA GLY A 108 -14.39 -6.99 3.43
C GLY A 108 -15.64 -6.16 3.12
N GLY A 109 -15.53 -5.16 2.25
CA GLY A 109 -16.59 -4.23 1.88
C GLY A 109 -16.51 -2.90 2.63
N ARG A 110 -17.45 -1.99 2.32
CA ARG A 110 -17.38 -0.59 2.77
C ARG A 110 -17.39 -0.44 4.29
N GLU A 111 -18.26 -1.19 4.97
CA GLU A 111 -18.46 -1.05 6.42
C GLU A 111 -17.26 -1.62 7.19
N ARG A 112 -16.84 -2.86 6.88
CA ARG A 112 -15.68 -3.48 7.49
C ARG A 112 -14.41 -2.66 7.25
N ARG A 113 -14.19 -2.22 6.01
CA ARG A 113 -13.07 -1.35 5.67
C ARG A 113 -13.03 -0.07 6.50
N TRP A 114 -14.20 0.56 6.72
CA TRP A 114 -14.26 1.73 7.58
C TRP A 114 -13.88 1.39 9.02
N GLN A 115 -14.46 0.32 9.57
CA GLN A 115 -14.17 -0.09 10.95
C GLN A 115 -12.70 -0.43 11.16
N GLU A 116 -12.04 -1.08 10.19
CA GLU A 116 -10.65 -1.54 10.32
C GLU A 116 -9.61 -0.48 9.95
N LEU A 117 -9.94 0.44 9.03
CA LEU A 117 -8.96 1.39 8.49
C LEU A 117 -9.19 2.84 8.90
N ASN A 118 -10.18 3.17 9.74
CA ASN A 118 -10.43 4.53 10.18
C ASN A 118 -9.48 5.02 11.28
N GLY A 119 -8.55 4.17 11.73
CA GLY A 119 -7.57 4.49 12.76
C GLY A 119 -8.04 4.34 14.20
N GLU A 120 -9.33 4.02 14.44
CA GLU A 120 -9.88 3.77 15.79
C GLU A 120 -9.54 2.36 16.28
N HIS A 121 -9.49 1.40 15.35
CA HIS A 121 -9.12 0.01 15.63
C HIS A 121 -7.88 -0.33 14.81
N PRO A 122 -6.74 -0.58 15.45
CA PRO A 122 -5.49 -0.78 14.71
C PRO A 122 -5.49 -2.13 14.00
N ILE A 123 -5.74 -2.12 12.69
CA ILE A 123 -5.57 -3.28 11.81
C ILE A 123 -4.15 -3.88 11.93
N ALA A 124 -3.20 -3.09 12.42
CA ALA A 124 -1.84 -3.52 12.71
C ALA A 124 -1.80 -4.71 13.67
N ASP A 125 -2.62 -4.70 14.74
CA ASP A 125 -2.65 -5.81 15.71
C ASP A 125 -3.16 -7.09 15.06
N TYR A 126 -4.22 -7.00 14.24
CA TYR A 126 -4.67 -8.15 13.44
C TYR A 126 -3.56 -8.68 12.52
N ILE A 127 -2.85 -7.78 11.82
CA ILE A 127 -1.76 -8.21 10.92
C ILE A 127 -0.67 -8.94 11.72
N VAL A 128 -0.21 -8.36 12.82
CA VAL A 128 0.93 -8.86 13.59
C VAL A 128 0.56 -10.13 14.37
N ASP A 129 -0.59 -10.12 15.04
CA ASP A 129 -0.93 -11.14 16.02
C ASP A 129 -1.70 -12.31 15.40
N GLU A 130 -2.33 -12.13 14.21
CA GLU A 130 -3.14 -13.16 13.54
C GLU A 130 -2.65 -13.47 12.12
N ALA A 131 -2.54 -12.45 11.24
CA ALA A 131 -2.26 -12.69 9.83
C ALA A 131 -0.84 -13.21 9.58
N LEU A 132 0.19 -12.62 10.19
CA LEU A 132 1.58 -13.08 10.04
C LEU A 132 1.79 -14.51 10.56
N PRO A 133 1.31 -14.90 11.77
CA PRO A 133 1.33 -16.30 12.22
C PRO A 133 0.58 -17.26 11.29
N HIS A 134 -0.56 -16.82 10.74
CA HIS A 134 -1.33 -17.59 9.76
C HIS A 134 -0.52 -17.83 8.47
N LEU A 135 0.13 -16.79 7.94
CA LEU A 135 0.99 -16.91 6.75
C LEU A 135 2.19 -17.83 6.99
N ALA A 136 2.81 -17.75 8.17
CA ALA A 136 3.90 -18.65 8.53
C ALA A 136 3.45 -20.11 8.59
N LYS A 137 2.30 -20.39 9.19
CA LYS A 137 1.77 -21.74 9.38
C LYS A 137 1.26 -22.39 8.09
N PHE A 138 0.51 -21.64 7.28
CA PHE A 138 -0.22 -22.21 6.13
C PHE A 138 0.43 -21.94 4.78
N HIS A 139 1.28 -20.93 4.68
CA HIS A 139 1.95 -20.54 3.43
C HIS A 139 3.48 -20.63 3.50
N ASN A 140 4.03 -21.01 4.67
CA ASN A 140 5.47 -21.08 4.91
C ASN A 140 6.19 -19.72 4.64
N ILE A 141 5.52 -18.59 4.93
CA ILE A 141 6.08 -17.25 4.81
C ILE A 141 6.54 -16.80 6.19
N ARG A 142 7.85 -16.60 6.38
CA ARG A 142 8.50 -16.27 7.65
C ARG A 142 9.39 -15.04 7.50
N THR A 143 8.90 -14.05 6.81
CA THR A 143 9.60 -12.79 6.54
C THR A 143 10.00 -12.10 7.85
N PRO A 144 11.26 -11.71 8.05
CA PRO A 144 11.68 -10.87 9.17
C PRO A 144 10.99 -9.50 9.15
N ALA A 145 10.75 -8.93 10.32
CA ALA A 145 9.99 -7.68 10.48
C ALA A 145 10.52 -6.53 9.60
N GLU A 146 11.85 -6.38 9.54
CA GLU A 146 12.52 -5.36 8.74
C GLU A 146 12.31 -5.49 7.22
N ASN A 147 11.78 -6.62 6.76
CA ASN A 147 11.45 -6.90 5.38
C ASN A 147 9.92 -6.94 5.11
N ILE A 148 9.09 -6.60 6.10
CA ILE A 148 7.64 -6.49 5.93
C ILE A 148 7.29 -5.05 5.51
N ILE A 149 6.67 -4.92 4.35
CA ILE A 149 6.26 -3.66 3.73
C ILE A 149 4.74 -3.62 3.69
N ILE A 150 4.14 -2.55 4.18
CA ILE A 150 2.69 -2.36 4.18
C ILE A 150 2.29 -1.20 3.27
N ASN A 151 1.25 -1.38 2.47
CA ASN A 151 0.78 -0.36 1.54
C ASN A 151 -0.71 -0.13 1.65
N GLY A 152 -1.10 1.14 1.55
CA GLY A 152 -2.50 1.51 1.42
C GLY A 152 -2.72 2.93 0.90
N GLN A 153 -3.96 3.17 0.48
CA GLN A 153 -4.43 4.42 -0.10
C GLN A 153 -5.56 5.01 0.74
N SER A 154 -5.60 6.33 0.87
CA SER A 154 -6.67 7.00 1.61
C SER A 154 -6.71 6.53 3.08
N LEU A 155 -7.79 5.88 3.53
CA LEU A 155 -7.84 5.22 4.84
C LEU A 155 -6.79 4.10 4.97
N GLY A 156 -6.52 3.35 3.91
CA GLY A 156 -5.43 2.36 3.90
C GLY A 156 -4.06 3.00 4.09
N GLY A 157 -3.84 4.19 3.53
CA GLY A 157 -2.62 4.99 3.75
C GLY A 157 -2.48 5.46 5.20
N LEU A 158 -3.58 5.93 5.81
CA LEU A 158 -3.65 6.23 7.24
C LEU A 158 -3.26 5.01 8.07
N SER A 159 -3.87 3.85 7.78
CA SER A 159 -3.63 2.61 8.52
C SER A 159 -2.23 2.06 8.31
N SER A 160 -1.65 2.23 7.12
CA SER A 160 -0.25 1.84 6.86
C SER A 160 0.72 2.66 7.71
N LEU A 161 0.52 3.97 7.81
CA LEU A 161 1.32 4.83 8.69
C LEU A 161 1.11 4.47 10.17
N LEU A 162 -0.14 4.30 10.61
CA LEU A 162 -0.44 3.90 11.98
C LEU A 162 0.17 2.55 12.35
N ALA A 163 0.15 1.58 11.43
CA ALA A 163 0.75 0.26 11.65
C ALA A 163 2.24 0.37 11.99
N VAL A 164 3.01 1.04 11.15
CA VAL A 164 4.47 1.13 11.34
C VAL A 164 4.87 2.06 12.50
N ILE A 165 4.07 3.09 12.80
CA ILE A 165 4.33 4.01 13.93
C ILE A 165 3.94 3.38 15.26
N SER A 166 2.89 2.56 15.29
CA SER A 166 2.40 1.93 16.53
C SER A 166 3.11 0.61 16.86
N ARG A 167 3.47 -0.17 15.84
CA ARG A 167 4.16 -1.47 15.96
C ARG A 167 5.48 -1.46 15.15
N PRO A 168 6.39 -0.50 15.43
CA PRO A 168 7.63 -0.36 14.63
C PRO A 168 8.50 -1.62 14.65
N GLU A 169 8.41 -2.44 15.69
CA GLU A 169 9.12 -3.72 15.78
C GLU A 169 8.63 -4.79 14.79
N ALA A 170 7.47 -4.59 14.16
CA ALA A 170 6.84 -5.59 13.29
C ALA A 170 6.96 -5.28 11.79
N PHE A 171 7.43 -4.09 11.43
CA PHE A 171 7.49 -3.63 10.04
C PHE A 171 8.81 -2.94 9.72
N GLY A 172 9.27 -3.06 8.47
CA GLY A 172 10.42 -2.33 7.94
C GLY A 172 10.03 -1.09 7.13
N ALA A 173 8.86 -1.10 6.47
CA ALA A 173 8.50 0.00 5.60
C ALA A 173 6.97 0.19 5.44
N ALA A 174 6.57 1.41 5.07
CA ALA A 174 5.22 1.71 4.62
C ALA A 174 5.23 2.53 3.31
N ILE A 175 4.29 2.20 2.43
CA ILE A 175 3.93 3.01 1.27
C ILE A 175 2.54 3.59 1.54
N ALA A 176 2.46 4.88 1.83
CA ALA A 176 1.22 5.58 2.18
C ALA A 176 0.84 6.57 1.07
N GLN A 177 -0.18 6.22 0.30
CA GLN A 177 -0.62 6.99 -0.85
C GLN A 177 -1.88 7.79 -0.49
N SER A 178 -1.80 9.12 -0.58
CA SER A 178 -2.90 10.04 -0.29
C SER A 178 -3.61 9.71 1.02
N ALA A 179 -2.83 9.48 2.08
CA ALA A 179 -3.32 9.04 3.38
C ALA A 179 -4.38 9.99 3.95
N SER A 180 -5.42 9.45 4.61
CA SER A 180 -6.51 10.22 5.21
C SER A 180 -6.05 10.98 6.47
N LEU A 181 -4.98 11.77 6.37
CA LEU A 181 -4.36 12.53 7.46
C LEU A 181 -5.18 13.75 7.93
N TRP A 182 -6.39 13.92 7.43
CA TRP A 182 -7.39 14.77 8.06
C TRP A 182 -7.91 14.19 9.38
N GLN A 183 -7.67 12.90 9.61
CA GLN A 183 -7.89 12.23 10.89
C GLN A 183 -6.65 12.39 11.78
N PRO A 184 -6.80 12.58 13.11
CA PRO A 184 -5.72 12.97 13.99
C PRO A 184 -4.79 11.83 14.44
N GLN A 185 -5.19 10.57 14.33
CA GLN A 185 -4.59 9.43 15.01
C GLN A 185 -3.08 9.26 14.76
N VAL A 186 -2.60 9.53 13.53
CA VAL A 186 -1.15 9.47 13.23
C VAL A 186 -0.41 10.54 14.04
N PHE A 187 -0.94 11.75 14.09
CA PHE A 187 -0.33 12.86 14.83
C PHE A 187 -0.40 12.65 16.34
N ASP A 188 -1.52 12.15 16.83
CA ASP A 188 -1.69 11.81 18.26
C ASP A 188 -0.70 10.72 18.67
N ARG A 189 -0.48 9.72 17.82
CA ARG A 189 0.52 8.67 18.07
C ARG A 189 1.95 9.19 18.05
N LEU A 190 2.29 10.06 17.11
CA LEU A 190 3.62 10.70 17.07
C LEU A 190 3.86 11.56 18.31
N GLU A 191 2.85 12.29 18.78
CA GLU A 191 2.95 13.09 20.00
C GLU A 191 3.14 12.22 21.25
N GLN A 192 2.44 11.07 21.34
CA GLN A 192 2.67 10.10 22.43
C GLN A 192 4.11 9.60 22.43
N LEU A 193 4.65 9.21 21.26
CA LEU A 193 6.04 8.75 21.14
C LEU A 193 7.05 9.86 21.50
N ARG A 194 6.77 11.09 21.08
CA ARG A 194 7.61 12.26 21.43
C ARG A 194 7.59 12.53 22.92
N SER A 195 6.42 12.53 23.55
CA SER A 195 6.27 12.77 24.99
C SER A 195 6.91 11.67 25.85
N ALA A 196 7.02 10.45 25.30
CA ALA A 196 7.69 9.32 25.95
C ALA A 196 9.18 9.21 25.61
N ASP A 197 9.74 10.10 24.80
CA ASP A 197 11.12 10.02 24.24
C ASP A 197 11.37 8.74 23.41
N GLU A 198 10.34 8.22 22.74
CA GLU A 198 10.35 6.97 22.00
C GLU A 198 10.42 7.14 20.47
N LEU A 199 10.53 8.36 19.92
CA LEU A 199 10.65 8.59 18.48
C LEU A 199 11.83 7.84 17.84
N HIS A 200 12.88 7.56 18.62
CA HIS A 200 14.04 6.78 18.18
C HIS A 200 13.68 5.36 17.70
N ARG A 201 12.55 4.81 18.12
CA ARG A 201 12.06 3.49 17.69
C ARG A 201 11.69 3.45 16.20
N LEU A 202 11.47 4.62 15.58
CA LEU A 202 11.09 4.74 14.17
C LEU A 202 12.30 4.80 13.22
N ARG A 203 13.54 4.86 13.70
CA ARG A 203 14.75 5.12 12.90
C ARG A 203 15.01 4.12 11.78
N HIS A 204 14.62 2.86 11.99
CA HIS A 204 14.83 1.78 11.01
C HIS A 204 13.78 1.75 9.90
N LEU A 205 12.70 2.52 10.03
CA LEU A 205 11.60 2.51 9.07
C LEU A 205 11.95 3.25 7.78
N HIS A 206 11.44 2.71 6.67
CA HIS A 206 11.42 3.39 5.38
C HIS A 206 9.98 3.79 5.04
N LEU A 207 9.72 5.08 4.93
CA LEU A 207 8.40 5.62 4.58
C LEU A 207 8.43 6.21 3.17
N GLU A 208 7.57 5.70 2.32
CA GLU A 208 7.22 6.28 1.03
C GLU A 208 5.84 6.94 1.17
N VAL A 209 5.81 8.26 1.16
CA VAL A 209 4.60 9.06 1.36
C VAL A 209 4.34 9.88 0.13
N GLU A 210 3.14 9.78 -0.43
CA GLU A 210 2.77 10.57 -1.59
C GLU A 210 1.36 11.15 -1.47
N VAL A 211 1.14 12.28 -2.13
CA VAL A 211 -0.16 12.96 -2.22
C VAL A 211 -0.27 13.67 -3.57
N GLY A 212 -1.46 13.69 -4.15
CA GLY A 212 -1.73 14.44 -5.37
C GLY A 212 -1.79 15.96 -5.11
N GLU A 213 -1.21 16.76 -6.01
CA GLU A 213 -1.27 18.21 -5.90
C GLU A 213 -2.70 18.77 -5.97
N GLN A 214 -3.62 18.03 -6.62
CA GLN A 214 -5.04 18.39 -6.71
C GLN A 214 -5.84 17.96 -5.47
N GLU A 215 -5.21 17.30 -4.52
CA GLU A 215 -5.78 16.91 -3.23
C GLU A 215 -5.53 18.00 -2.17
N TRP A 216 -5.94 19.22 -2.48
CA TRP A 216 -5.64 20.43 -1.69
C TRP A 216 -6.02 20.34 -0.20
N VAL A 217 -6.96 19.48 0.16
CA VAL A 217 -7.32 19.19 1.57
C VAL A 217 -6.28 18.27 2.24
N LEU A 218 -5.64 17.37 1.47
CA LEU A 218 -4.67 16.40 2.00
C LEU A 218 -3.23 16.90 1.97
N VAL A 219 -2.88 17.81 1.06
CA VAL A 219 -1.50 18.32 0.96
C VAL A 219 -0.99 18.91 2.28
N PRO A 220 -1.71 19.82 2.97
CA PRO A 220 -1.22 20.39 4.21
C PRO A 220 -0.94 19.36 5.32
N PRO A 221 -1.83 18.39 5.63
CA PRO A 221 -1.51 17.38 6.65
C PRO A 221 -0.36 16.44 6.25
N HIS A 222 -0.13 16.17 4.94
CA HIS A 222 1.07 15.44 4.51
C HIS A 222 2.34 16.25 4.75
N GLN A 223 2.33 17.55 4.46
CA GLN A 223 3.44 18.44 4.77
C GLN A 223 3.69 18.51 6.28
N ARG A 224 2.64 18.54 7.10
CA ARG A 224 2.75 18.44 8.55
C ARG A 224 3.42 17.13 8.96
N LEU A 225 3.02 15.97 8.43
CA LEU A 225 3.65 14.69 8.72
C LEU A 225 5.16 14.72 8.48
N VAL A 226 5.59 15.26 7.32
CA VAL A 226 7.00 15.41 7.00
C VAL A 226 7.73 16.29 8.02
N GLN A 227 7.11 17.37 8.49
CA GLN A 227 7.71 18.24 9.52
C GLN A 227 7.77 17.56 10.89
N GLU A 228 6.74 16.80 11.27
CA GLU A 228 6.72 16.06 12.55
C GLU A 228 7.79 14.96 12.61
N LEU A 229 8.14 14.38 11.47
CA LEU A 229 9.17 13.35 11.34
C LEU A 229 10.57 13.95 11.07
N LYS A 230 10.66 15.25 10.85
CA LYS A 230 11.94 15.92 10.64
C LYS A 230 12.80 15.83 11.91
N GLY A 231 13.97 15.23 11.77
CA GLY A 231 14.86 14.98 12.91
C GLY A 231 14.78 13.56 13.47
N VAL A 232 13.82 12.75 13.05
CA VAL A 232 13.91 11.29 13.17
C VAL A 232 14.86 10.82 12.05
N ASP A 233 15.94 10.15 12.44
CA ASP A 233 16.94 9.61 11.50
C ASP A 233 16.38 8.33 10.85
N MET A 234 15.48 8.51 9.89
CA MET A 234 14.77 7.46 9.16
C MET A 234 14.76 7.74 7.66
N HIS A 235 14.50 6.73 6.86
CA HIS A 235 14.29 6.92 5.43
C HIS A 235 12.86 7.42 5.17
N LEU A 236 12.72 8.70 4.82
CA LEU A 236 11.45 9.32 4.45
C LEU A 236 11.54 9.91 3.05
N ASN A 237 10.82 9.35 2.12
CA ASN A 237 10.60 9.94 0.80
C ASN A 237 9.19 10.53 0.73
N TYR A 238 9.08 11.81 0.36
CA TYR A 238 7.81 12.50 0.20
C TYR A 238 7.66 13.02 -1.21
N THR A 239 6.59 12.62 -1.88
CA THR A 239 6.31 13.01 -3.27
C THR A 239 4.95 13.69 -3.37
N VAL A 240 4.91 14.84 -4.05
CA VAL A 240 3.66 15.45 -4.52
C VAL A 240 3.57 15.17 -6.01
N PHE A 241 2.62 14.34 -6.42
CA PHE A 241 2.43 13.99 -7.83
C PHE A 241 1.37 14.87 -8.50
N ASN A 242 1.49 15.09 -9.80
CA ASN A 242 0.47 15.79 -10.57
C ASN A 242 -0.74 14.87 -10.78
N GLY A 243 -1.75 15.02 -9.95
CA GLY A 243 -2.95 14.21 -9.97
C GLY A 243 -3.83 14.40 -8.75
N GLY A 244 -4.84 13.57 -8.61
CA GLY A 244 -5.82 13.59 -7.55
C GLY A 244 -6.01 12.23 -6.88
N HIS A 245 -7.09 12.07 -6.12
CA HIS A 245 -7.39 10.93 -5.27
C HIS A 245 -7.92 9.72 -6.07
N ASP A 246 -7.05 9.06 -6.82
CA ASP A 246 -7.46 8.01 -7.75
C ASP A 246 -6.43 6.90 -7.98
N TYR A 247 -6.91 5.69 -8.20
CA TYR A 247 -6.06 4.54 -8.55
C TYR A 247 -5.30 4.69 -9.86
N ALA A 248 -5.77 5.54 -10.78
CA ALA A 248 -5.04 5.87 -12.00
C ALA A 248 -3.67 6.47 -11.69
N CYS A 249 -3.59 7.27 -10.60
CA CYS A 249 -2.33 7.84 -10.11
C CYS A 249 -1.55 6.82 -9.27
N TRP A 250 -2.20 6.22 -8.27
CA TRP A 250 -1.51 5.39 -7.27
C TRP A 250 -0.86 4.12 -7.84
N ARG A 251 -1.51 3.45 -8.82
CA ARG A 251 -1.03 2.19 -9.37
C ARG A 251 0.36 2.29 -10.02
N GLY A 252 0.70 3.45 -10.56
CA GLY A 252 1.99 3.68 -11.22
C GLY A 252 3.15 3.92 -10.26
N ALA A 253 2.88 4.33 -9.03
CA ALA A 253 3.89 4.70 -8.05
C ALA A 253 4.41 3.52 -7.20
N ILE A 254 3.70 2.37 -7.19
CA ILE A 254 4.04 1.22 -6.35
C ILE A 254 5.42 0.63 -6.71
N VAL A 255 5.69 0.39 -8.01
CA VAL A 255 6.98 -0.19 -8.43
C VAL A 255 8.14 0.73 -8.07
N PRO A 256 8.13 2.04 -8.37
CA PRO A 256 9.20 2.96 -7.95
C PRO A 256 9.40 3.03 -6.43
N ALA A 257 8.34 2.97 -5.64
CA ALA A 257 8.44 2.94 -4.18
C ALA A 257 9.10 1.65 -3.68
N LEU A 258 8.69 0.50 -4.21
CA LEU A 258 9.31 -0.80 -3.89
C LEU A 258 10.79 -0.86 -4.31
N GLU A 259 11.15 -0.27 -5.45
CA GLU A 259 12.57 -0.16 -5.84
C GLU A 259 13.38 0.55 -4.75
N ARG A 260 12.94 1.72 -4.31
CA ARG A 260 13.65 2.47 -3.27
C ARG A 260 13.76 1.69 -1.96
N ILE A 261 12.68 1.04 -1.52
CA ILE A 261 12.66 0.25 -0.28
C ILE A 261 13.58 -0.99 -0.39
N LEU A 262 13.47 -1.73 -1.48
CA LEU A 262 14.12 -3.04 -1.61
C LEU A 262 15.59 -2.96 -2.09
N THR A 263 16.01 -1.83 -2.66
CA THR A 263 17.39 -1.61 -3.13
C THR A 263 18.22 -0.72 -2.21
N ALA A 264 17.61 -0.08 -1.23
CA ALA A 264 18.29 0.81 -0.27
C ALA A 264 19.10 0.05 0.81
N LYS A 265 19.33 -1.26 0.64
CA LYS A 265 20.07 -2.12 1.59
C LYS A 265 21.54 -2.21 1.25
#